data_de2a6660f2301fd994bedc52af38c104
#
_entry.id   de2a6660f2301fd994bedc52af38c104
#
_cell.length_a   1.000
_cell.length_b   1.000
_cell.length_c   1.000
_cell.angle_alpha   90.00
_cell.angle_beta   90.00
_cell.angle_gamma   90.00
#
_symmetry.space_group_name_H-M   'P 1'
#
loop_
_entity.id
_entity.type
_entity.pdbx_description
1 polymer ?
#
loop_
_entity_poly.entity_id
_entity_poly.type
_entity_poly.pdbx_seq_one_letter_code
_entity_poly.pdbx_strand_id
1 'polypeptide(L)'
;MLKTGPFPNNVLLVEDNALVALAVMAMLEDLGVSQITLAKSVSEATSAIDENDFNLALLDLQLGAENGLVVADYCAAKNIPIIFSTGYGDLILPVTFSSEQLLMKPYTIADLQRALSLLQE
;
A
#
# COMPACT_ATOMS: atom_id res chain seq x y z
N MET A 1 1.58 -15.69 21.16
CA MET A 1 2.61 -14.77 21.10
C MET A 1 2.10 -13.41 20.97
N LEU A 2 2.80 -12.60 21.50
CA LEU A 2 2.43 -11.26 21.46
C LEU A 2 2.65 -10.68 20.11
N LYS A 3 1.64 -10.07 19.62
CA LYS A 3 1.75 -9.33 18.42
C LYS A 3 2.68 -8.17 18.63
N THR A 4 3.58 -7.97 17.74
CA THR A 4 4.60 -6.96 17.90
C THR A 4 4.13 -5.61 17.44
N GLY A 5 3.02 -5.21 17.83
CA GLY A 5 2.51 -3.91 17.49
C GLY A 5 1.30 -4.03 16.58
N PRO A 6 0.75 -2.91 16.17
CA PRO A 6 -0.50 -2.88 15.44
C PRO A 6 -0.35 -3.10 13.93
N PHE A 7 0.83 -3.40 13.44
CA PHE A 7 1.07 -3.39 12.00
C PHE A 7 0.68 -4.70 11.34
N PRO A 8 0.25 -4.66 10.09
CA PRO A 8 -0.14 -5.86 9.37
C PRO A 8 1.05 -6.78 9.11
N ASN A 9 0.78 -8.06 8.89
CA ASN A 9 1.85 -9.01 8.63
C ASN A 9 1.84 -9.55 7.20
N ASN A 10 0.87 -9.19 6.38
CA ASN A 10 0.80 -9.63 4.99
C ASN A 10 0.36 -8.45 4.13
N VAL A 11 1.31 -7.86 3.42
CA VAL A 11 1.10 -6.60 2.70
C VAL A 11 1.26 -6.80 1.21
N LEU A 12 0.34 -6.25 0.44
CA LEU A 12 0.49 -6.12 -1.00
C LEU A 12 1.09 -4.77 -1.31
N LEU A 13 2.23 -4.75 -1.97
CA LEU A 13 2.86 -3.53 -2.43
C LEU A 13 2.70 -3.44 -3.94
N VAL A 14 2.06 -2.40 -4.42
CA VAL A 14 1.86 -2.19 -5.84
C VAL A 14 2.68 -1.00 -6.27
N GLU A 15 3.75 -1.25 -7.01
CA GLU A 15 4.75 -0.26 -7.38
C GLU A 15 5.49 -0.73 -8.62
N ASP A 16 5.52 0.08 -9.68
CA ASP A 16 6.16 -0.32 -10.92
C ASP A 16 7.65 0.04 -11.00
N ASN A 17 8.13 0.94 -10.14
CA ASN A 17 9.54 1.32 -10.10
C ASN A 17 10.29 0.39 -9.16
N ALA A 18 11.24 -0.38 -9.70
CA ALA A 18 11.92 -1.40 -8.93
C ALA A 18 12.74 -0.83 -7.76
N LEU A 19 13.38 0.32 -7.95
CA LEU A 19 14.19 0.91 -6.88
C LEU A 19 13.31 1.43 -5.75
N VAL A 20 12.19 2.05 -6.10
CA VAL A 20 11.24 2.51 -5.09
C VAL A 20 10.66 1.32 -4.35
N ALA A 21 10.31 0.25 -5.06
CA ALA A 21 9.77 -0.95 -4.44
C ALA A 21 10.74 -1.54 -3.43
N LEU A 22 12.03 -1.64 -3.78
CA LEU A 22 13.02 -2.18 -2.85
C LEU A 22 13.14 -1.34 -1.59
N ALA A 23 13.13 -0.02 -1.74
CA ALA A 23 13.21 0.88 -0.58
C ALA A 23 11.99 0.72 0.33
N VAL A 24 10.80 0.63 -0.25
CA VAL A 24 9.59 0.49 0.55
C VAL A 24 9.53 -0.87 1.22
N MET A 25 9.96 -1.93 0.52
CA MET A 25 10.00 -3.26 1.13
C MET A 25 10.92 -3.28 2.35
N ALA A 26 12.07 -2.60 2.25
CA ALA A 26 12.99 -2.52 3.38
C ALA A 26 12.35 -1.79 4.56
N MET A 27 11.62 -0.71 4.31
CA MET A 27 10.93 0.01 5.37
C MET A 27 9.87 -0.88 6.04
N LEU A 28 9.10 -1.60 5.23
CA LEU A 28 8.06 -2.48 5.79
C LEU A 28 8.68 -3.59 6.63
N GLU A 29 9.79 -4.15 6.19
CA GLU A 29 10.49 -5.18 6.96
C GLU A 29 11.01 -4.62 8.27
N ASP A 30 11.56 -3.42 8.25
CA ASP A 30 12.04 -2.77 9.46
C ASP A 30 10.90 -2.52 10.45
N LEU A 31 9.69 -2.32 9.95
CA LEU A 31 8.52 -2.10 10.81
C LEU A 31 7.87 -3.41 11.26
N GLY A 32 8.42 -4.55 10.87
CA GLY A 32 7.95 -5.84 11.36
C GLY A 32 6.98 -6.57 10.47
N VAL A 33 6.80 -6.11 9.23
CA VAL A 33 5.94 -6.82 8.29
C VAL A 33 6.65 -8.09 7.85
N SER A 34 5.98 -9.23 7.98
CA SER A 34 6.61 -10.52 7.74
C SER A 34 6.47 -11.02 6.31
N GLN A 35 5.42 -10.62 5.61
CA GLN A 35 5.20 -11.05 4.23
C GLN A 35 4.82 -9.87 3.36
N ILE A 36 5.52 -9.74 2.24
CA ILE A 36 5.28 -8.66 1.28
C ILE A 36 5.20 -9.29 -0.10
N THR A 37 4.11 -9.02 -0.81
CA THR A 37 3.96 -9.42 -2.20
C THR A 37 4.05 -8.18 -3.06
N LEU A 38 4.97 -8.17 -4.03
CA LEU A 38 5.12 -7.05 -4.93
C LEU A 38 4.36 -7.32 -6.22
N ALA A 39 3.55 -6.36 -6.63
CA ALA A 39 2.89 -6.36 -7.93
C ALA A 39 3.31 -5.09 -8.66
N LYS A 40 3.62 -5.22 -9.94
CA LYS A 40 4.15 -4.12 -10.73
C LYS A 40 3.14 -3.53 -11.70
N SER A 41 1.96 -4.10 -11.74
CA SER A 41 0.92 -3.66 -12.68
C SER A 41 -0.45 -3.93 -12.07
N VAL A 42 -1.48 -3.37 -12.68
CA VAL A 42 -2.85 -3.64 -12.28
C VAL A 42 -3.16 -5.14 -12.39
N SER A 43 -2.73 -5.75 -13.48
CA SER A 43 -2.98 -7.18 -13.70
C SER A 43 -2.35 -8.04 -12.61
N GLU A 44 -1.09 -7.79 -12.28
CA GLU A 44 -0.42 -8.55 -11.23
C GLU A 44 -1.09 -8.34 -9.87
N ALA A 45 -1.49 -7.09 -9.60
CA ALA A 45 -2.10 -6.77 -8.32
C ALA A 45 -3.45 -7.45 -8.16
N THR A 46 -4.30 -7.42 -9.18
CA THR A 46 -5.62 -8.03 -9.09
C THR A 46 -5.53 -9.55 -8.98
N SER A 47 -4.58 -10.16 -9.69
CA SER A 47 -4.33 -11.60 -9.53
C SER A 47 -3.89 -11.95 -8.12
N ALA A 48 -3.00 -11.15 -7.54
CA ALA A 48 -2.52 -11.38 -6.19
C ALA A 48 -3.67 -11.27 -5.19
N ILE A 49 -4.54 -10.28 -5.36
CA ILE A 49 -5.68 -10.09 -4.47
C ILE A 49 -6.64 -11.27 -4.54
N ASP A 50 -6.82 -11.83 -5.73
CA ASP A 50 -7.71 -12.99 -5.88
C ASP A 50 -7.17 -14.23 -5.18
N GLU A 51 -5.86 -14.35 -5.04
CA GLU A 51 -5.22 -15.57 -4.56
C GLU A 51 -4.76 -15.51 -3.11
N ASN A 52 -4.81 -14.34 -2.49
CA ASN A 52 -4.25 -14.16 -1.15
C ASN A 52 -5.14 -13.27 -0.30
N ASP A 53 -4.97 -13.40 1.01
CA ASP A 53 -5.65 -12.53 1.97
C ASP A 53 -4.64 -11.53 2.51
N PHE A 54 -4.72 -10.30 2.06
CA PHE A 54 -3.82 -9.25 2.52
C PHE A 54 -4.43 -8.46 3.66
N ASN A 55 -3.58 -8.01 4.58
CA ASN A 55 -4.00 -7.14 5.68
C ASN A 55 -3.92 -5.68 5.30
N LEU A 56 -3.17 -5.36 4.25
CA LEU A 56 -2.96 -4.00 3.80
C LEU A 56 -2.50 -4.01 2.35
N ALA A 57 -2.93 -3.02 1.59
CA ALA A 57 -2.39 -2.76 0.26
C ALA A 57 -1.78 -1.36 0.26
N LEU A 58 -0.53 -1.27 -0.17
CA LEU A 58 0.17 0.00 -0.34
C LEU A 58 0.25 0.22 -1.85
N LEU A 59 -0.51 1.18 -2.34
CA LEU A 59 -0.74 1.37 -3.77
C LEU A 59 -0.12 2.64 -4.30
N ASP A 60 0.72 2.50 -5.33
CA ASP A 60 1.12 3.65 -6.12
C ASP A 60 -0.04 4.01 -7.04
N LEU A 61 -0.47 5.26 -7.01
CA LEU A 61 -1.55 5.72 -7.86
C LEU A 61 -1.15 5.82 -9.32
N GLN A 62 0.16 5.81 -9.60
CA GLN A 62 0.64 5.87 -10.96
C GLN A 62 1.47 4.65 -11.29
N LEU A 63 0.90 3.75 -12.05
CA LEU A 63 1.54 2.51 -12.45
C LEU A 63 1.85 2.59 -13.94
N GLY A 64 2.88 3.37 -14.29
CA GLY A 64 3.16 3.64 -15.69
C GLY A 64 1.98 4.35 -16.31
N ALA A 65 1.37 3.75 -17.31
CA ALA A 65 0.20 4.31 -17.97
C ALA A 65 -1.11 3.88 -17.30
N GLU A 66 -1.05 3.01 -16.29
CA GLU A 66 -2.25 2.47 -15.66
C GLU A 66 -2.65 3.28 -14.44
N ASN A 67 -3.94 3.23 -14.12
CA ASN A 67 -4.49 3.94 -12.99
C ASN A 67 -4.63 3.00 -11.79
N GLY A 68 -3.91 3.30 -10.72
CA GLY A 68 -3.93 2.47 -9.51
C GLY A 68 -5.28 2.42 -8.81
N LEU A 69 -6.20 3.34 -9.13
CA LEU A 69 -7.52 3.32 -8.51
C LEU A 69 -8.32 2.07 -8.89
N VAL A 70 -7.99 1.42 -10.00
CA VAL A 70 -8.61 0.14 -10.36
C VAL A 70 -8.30 -0.90 -9.28
N VAL A 71 -7.04 -0.92 -8.83
CA VAL A 71 -6.63 -1.85 -7.78
C VAL A 71 -7.33 -1.50 -6.46
N ALA A 72 -7.52 -0.20 -6.19
CA ALA A 72 -8.20 0.23 -4.98
C ALA A 72 -9.63 -0.32 -4.92
N ASP A 73 -10.32 -0.34 -6.05
CA ASP A 73 -11.68 -0.90 -6.11
C ASP A 73 -11.68 -2.38 -5.76
N TYR A 74 -10.71 -3.13 -6.24
CA TYR A 74 -10.57 -4.55 -5.90
C TYR A 74 -10.35 -4.74 -4.41
N CYS A 75 -9.48 -3.92 -3.83
CA CYS A 75 -9.19 -3.99 -2.40
C CYS A 75 -10.42 -3.66 -1.57
N ALA A 76 -11.14 -2.62 -1.98
CA ALA A 76 -12.34 -2.20 -1.25
C ALA A 76 -13.39 -3.31 -1.25
N ALA A 77 -13.55 -4.01 -2.37
CA ALA A 77 -14.51 -5.09 -2.48
C ALA A 77 -14.18 -6.24 -1.52
N LYS A 78 -12.91 -6.40 -1.15
CA LYS A 78 -12.46 -7.43 -0.22
C LYS A 78 -12.17 -6.90 1.18
N ASN A 79 -12.48 -5.64 1.43
CA ASN A 79 -12.25 -5.00 2.72
C ASN A 79 -10.78 -4.98 3.12
N ILE A 80 -9.88 -4.82 2.14
CA ILE A 80 -8.46 -4.68 2.40
C ILE A 80 -8.17 -3.19 2.62
N PRO A 81 -7.60 -2.81 3.77
CA PRO A 81 -7.22 -1.42 4.00
C PRO A 81 -6.17 -0.97 3.00
N ILE A 82 -6.23 0.30 2.60
CA ILE A 82 -5.37 0.83 1.55
C ILE A 82 -4.63 2.08 2.03
N ILE A 83 -3.34 2.16 1.71
CA ILE A 83 -2.57 3.39 1.78
C ILE A 83 -2.13 3.70 0.36
N PHE A 84 -2.44 4.91 -0.11
CA PHE A 84 -2.03 5.35 -1.44
C PHE A 84 -0.71 6.10 -1.36
N SER A 85 0.12 5.95 -2.39
CA SER A 85 1.30 6.77 -2.52
C SER A 85 1.32 7.45 -3.87
N THR A 86 1.87 8.66 -3.93
CA THR A 86 1.92 9.43 -5.16
C THR A 86 3.04 10.45 -5.09
N GLY A 87 3.60 10.81 -6.26
CA GLY A 87 4.52 11.91 -6.38
C GLY A 87 3.84 13.24 -6.69
N TYR A 88 2.53 13.24 -6.83
CA TYR A 88 1.79 14.46 -7.19
C TYR A 88 0.96 14.95 -6.02
N GLY A 89 1.27 16.14 -5.54
CA GLY A 89 0.66 16.68 -4.35
C GLY A 89 -0.77 17.16 -4.54
N ASP A 90 -1.21 17.32 -5.77
CA ASP A 90 -2.54 17.81 -6.06
C ASP A 90 -3.54 16.73 -6.45
N LEU A 91 -3.17 15.48 -6.23
CA LEU A 91 -4.06 14.39 -6.56
C LEU A 91 -5.28 14.39 -5.66
N ILE A 92 -6.45 14.20 -6.27
CA ILE A 92 -7.71 14.17 -5.54
C ILE A 92 -8.17 12.73 -5.44
N LEU A 93 -8.35 12.26 -4.20
CA LEU A 93 -8.86 10.92 -3.96
C LEU A 93 -10.38 10.90 -4.04
N PRO A 94 -10.99 9.77 -4.44
CA PRO A 94 -12.43 9.61 -4.33
C PRO A 94 -12.90 9.82 -2.89
N VAL A 95 -14.15 10.22 -2.74
CA VAL A 95 -14.70 10.54 -1.41
C VAL A 95 -14.71 9.35 -0.46
N THR A 96 -14.58 8.13 -0.98
CA THR A 96 -14.53 6.92 -0.15
C THR A 96 -13.21 6.77 0.59
N PHE A 97 -12.20 7.55 0.22
CA PHE A 97 -10.87 7.47 0.84
C PHE A 97 -10.53 8.80 1.47
N SER A 98 -9.82 8.76 2.60
CA SER A 98 -9.46 9.98 3.32
C SER A 98 -8.02 10.37 3.00
N SER A 99 -7.68 11.63 3.28
CA SER A 99 -6.33 12.12 3.08
C SER A 99 -5.33 11.43 4.01
N GLU A 100 -5.80 10.82 5.09
CA GLU A 100 -4.94 10.07 6.00
C GLU A 100 -4.40 8.81 5.37
N GLN A 101 -4.98 8.36 4.27
CA GLN A 101 -4.54 7.18 3.56
C GLN A 101 -3.56 7.52 2.45
N LEU A 102 -3.08 8.76 2.38
CA LEU A 102 -2.21 9.21 1.30
C LEU A 102 -0.81 9.51 1.82
N LEU A 103 0.18 8.93 1.17
CA LEU A 103 1.60 9.22 1.40
C LEU A 103 2.18 9.91 0.19
N MET A 104 2.88 11.02 0.41
CA MET A 104 3.55 11.75 -0.65
C MET A 104 4.96 11.24 -0.81
N LYS A 105 5.35 10.90 -2.02
CA LYS A 105 6.72 10.48 -2.31
C LYS A 105 7.64 11.68 -2.41
N PRO A 106 8.87 11.59 -1.95
CA PRO A 106 9.43 10.47 -1.19
C PRO A 106 8.97 10.55 0.26
N TYR A 107 8.69 9.43 0.86
CA TYR A 107 8.31 9.42 2.27
C TYR A 107 9.33 8.65 3.08
N THR A 108 9.37 8.93 4.39
CA THR A 108 10.29 8.29 5.31
C THR A 108 9.60 7.12 5.99
N ILE A 109 10.42 6.32 6.69
CA ILE A 109 9.86 5.23 7.48
C ILE A 109 8.93 5.77 8.58
N ALA A 110 9.22 6.96 9.11
CA ALA A 110 8.33 7.57 10.10
C ALA A 110 6.98 7.94 9.51
N ASP A 111 6.98 8.43 8.28
CA ASP A 111 5.72 8.73 7.59
C ASP A 111 4.89 7.46 7.39
N LEU A 112 5.54 6.39 6.96
CA LEU A 112 4.88 5.11 6.74
C LEU A 112 4.35 4.55 8.05
N GLN A 113 5.16 4.62 9.10
CA GLN A 113 4.74 4.14 10.41
C GLN A 113 3.51 4.87 10.91
N ARG A 114 3.46 6.19 10.73
CA ARG A 114 2.30 6.97 11.14
C ARG A 114 1.06 6.57 10.37
N ALA A 115 1.19 6.37 9.05
CA ALA A 115 0.05 5.96 8.23
C ALA A 115 -0.47 4.60 8.66
N LEU A 116 0.42 3.65 8.95
CA LEU A 116 0.04 2.33 9.42
C LEU A 116 -0.69 2.41 10.77
N SER A 117 -0.21 3.27 11.65
CA SER A 117 -0.81 3.44 12.97
C SER A 117 -2.22 3.98 12.87
N LEU A 118 -2.45 4.92 11.96
CA LEU A 118 -3.78 5.49 11.78
C LEU A 118 -4.80 4.46 11.31
N LEU A 119 -4.36 3.51 10.49
CA LEU A 119 -5.26 2.47 10.00
C LEU A 119 -5.63 1.45 11.07
N GLN A 120 -4.85 1.37 12.12
CA GLN A 120 -5.09 0.38 13.18
C GLN A 120 -6.05 0.87 14.25
N GLU A 121 -6.44 2.13 14.18
CA GLU A 121 -7.36 2.70 15.17
C GLU A 121 -8.81 2.37 14.92
#